data_fa701bc9217930c33daa2d8110ac2e04
#
_entry.id   fa701bc9217930c33daa2d8110ac2e04
#
_cell.length_a   1.000
_cell.length_b   1.000
_cell.length_c   1.000
_cell.angle_alpha   90.00
_cell.angle_beta   90.00
_cell.angle_gamma   90.00
#
_symmetry.space_group_name_H-M   'P 1'
#
loop_
_entity.id
_entity.type
_entity.pdbx_description
1 polymer ?
#
loop_
_entity_poly.entity_id
_entity_poly.type
_entity_poly.pdbx_seq_one_letter_code
_entity_poly.pdbx_strand_id
1 'polypeptide(L)'
;MPNACPDGSIGPVRVSGIHHVGVAVADLDAAVATWGRLCGAEVEVRETVEDQGVETALLRVGDGRIELLASLEADTPVGKFLDRQGPGVHHVAFEVEDVAAELERLAAGGAELIDERPRPGLEGREVAFVHPHATGGVLAELVARG
;
A
#
# COMPACT_ATOMS: atom_id res chain seq x y z
N MET A 1 -17.76 19.81 5.44
CA MET A 1 -18.39 19.57 4.16
C MET A 1 -18.56 18.07 3.94
N PRO A 2 -19.76 17.61 3.85
CA PRO A 2 -19.94 16.20 3.60
C PRO A 2 -19.42 15.84 2.21
N ASN A 3 -18.70 14.73 2.17
CA ASN A 3 -18.14 14.21 0.93
C ASN A 3 -19.06 13.16 0.33
N ALA A 4 -20.35 13.46 0.33
CA ALA A 4 -21.30 12.58 -0.31
C ALA A 4 -21.05 12.63 -1.81
N CYS A 5 -20.81 11.47 -2.41
CA CYS A 5 -20.61 11.37 -3.84
C CYS A 5 -21.95 11.43 -4.57
N PRO A 6 -22.01 12.11 -5.73
CA PRO A 6 -23.26 12.17 -6.52
C PRO A 6 -23.75 10.80 -6.96
N ASP A 7 -22.91 9.79 -6.94
CA ASP A 7 -23.24 8.42 -7.34
C ASP A 7 -23.96 7.62 -6.26
N GLY A 8 -24.24 8.24 -5.10
CA GLY A 8 -24.93 7.57 -4.03
C GLY A 8 -24.06 6.80 -3.06
N SER A 9 -22.74 6.92 -3.16
CA SER A 9 -21.87 6.32 -2.16
C SER A 9 -22.11 6.98 -0.82
N ILE A 10 -21.94 6.21 0.27
CA ILE A 10 -22.35 6.63 1.60
C ILE A 10 -21.16 7.10 2.43
N GLY A 11 -21.46 8.08 3.27
CA GLY A 11 -20.54 8.58 4.28
C GLY A 11 -19.44 9.48 3.73
N PRO A 12 -18.79 10.23 4.60
CA PRO A 12 -17.67 11.07 4.21
C PRO A 12 -16.41 10.26 3.98
N VAL A 13 -15.61 10.69 3.03
CA VAL A 13 -14.29 10.12 2.80
C VAL A 13 -13.36 10.58 3.93
N ARG A 14 -12.65 9.63 4.54
CA ARG A 14 -11.77 9.93 5.68
C ARG A 14 -10.33 9.52 5.37
N VAL A 15 -9.86 9.93 4.21
CA VAL A 15 -8.48 9.72 3.79
C VAL A 15 -7.68 10.97 4.10
N SER A 16 -6.61 10.81 4.89
CA SER A 16 -5.74 11.92 5.29
C SER A 16 -4.74 12.30 4.21
N GLY A 17 -4.38 11.37 3.34
CA GLY A 17 -3.42 11.60 2.28
C GLY A 17 -2.82 10.31 1.75
N ILE A 18 -1.81 10.45 0.91
CA ILE A 18 -1.05 9.32 0.41
C ILE A 18 0.05 9.00 1.43
N HIS A 19 0.03 7.78 1.96
CA HIS A 19 1.03 7.33 2.92
C HIS A 19 2.34 6.97 2.20
N HIS A 20 2.25 6.19 1.14
CA HIS A 20 3.42 5.79 0.36
C HIS A 20 3.05 5.27 -1.02
N VAL A 21 4.06 5.16 -1.86
CA VAL A 21 3.99 4.43 -3.13
C VAL A 21 4.83 3.16 -2.94
N GLY A 22 4.25 2.01 -3.22
CA GLY A 22 4.93 0.73 -3.12
C GLY A 22 5.59 0.35 -4.44
N VAL A 23 6.86 -0.02 -4.37
CA VAL A 23 7.65 -0.40 -5.55
C VAL A 23 8.23 -1.79 -5.32
N ALA A 24 7.88 -2.73 -6.18
CA ALA A 24 8.41 -4.08 -6.14
C ALA A 24 9.82 -4.11 -6.74
N VAL A 25 10.76 -4.72 -6.04
CA VAL A 25 12.17 -4.78 -6.45
C VAL A 25 12.70 -6.20 -6.31
N ALA A 26 13.70 -6.52 -7.12
CA ALA A 26 14.33 -7.83 -7.07
C ALA A 26 15.34 -7.95 -5.92
N ASP A 27 16.05 -6.88 -5.63
CA ASP A 27 17.11 -6.83 -4.61
C ASP A 27 16.92 -5.59 -3.76
N LEU A 28 16.53 -5.79 -2.50
CA LEU A 28 16.20 -4.70 -1.61
C LEU A 28 17.39 -3.80 -1.31
N ASP A 29 18.56 -4.38 -1.04
CA ASP A 29 19.77 -3.59 -0.73
C ASP A 29 20.17 -2.72 -1.91
N ALA A 30 20.15 -3.28 -3.11
CA ALA A 30 20.48 -2.52 -4.33
C ALA A 30 19.49 -1.40 -4.56
N ALA A 31 18.21 -1.65 -4.33
CA ALA A 31 17.15 -0.65 -4.50
C ALA A 31 17.29 0.49 -3.49
N VAL A 32 17.56 0.17 -2.22
CA VAL A 32 17.78 1.18 -1.18
C VAL A 32 18.94 2.11 -1.59
N ALA A 33 20.05 1.54 -2.09
CA ALA A 33 21.17 2.33 -2.54
C ALA A 33 20.81 3.22 -3.76
N THR A 34 20.06 2.65 -4.69
CA THR A 34 19.64 3.38 -5.90
C THR A 34 18.76 4.60 -5.56
N TRP A 35 17.74 4.40 -4.73
CA TRP A 35 16.86 5.48 -4.35
C TRP A 35 17.54 6.52 -3.47
N GLY A 36 18.50 6.09 -2.63
CA GLY A 36 19.32 7.01 -1.86
C GLY A 36 20.12 7.94 -2.75
N ARG A 37 20.73 7.39 -3.80
CA ARG A 37 21.50 8.20 -4.76
C ARG A 37 20.62 9.11 -5.60
N LEU A 38 19.45 8.60 -6.01
CA LEU A 38 18.56 9.34 -6.90
C LEU A 38 17.94 10.57 -6.24
N CYS A 39 17.46 10.43 -5.02
CA CYS A 39 16.67 11.50 -4.41
C CYS A 39 16.99 11.73 -2.93
N GLY A 40 18.08 11.18 -2.44
CA GLY A 40 18.43 11.34 -1.03
C GLY A 40 17.50 10.63 -0.07
N ALA A 41 16.78 9.60 -0.54
CA ALA A 41 15.85 8.85 0.29
C ALA A 41 16.58 8.19 1.45
N GLU A 42 16.00 8.26 2.64
CA GLU A 42 16.56 7.67 3.85
C GLU A 42 15.66 6.56 4.36
N VAL A 43 16.26 5.46 4.81
CA VAL A 43 15.50 4.35 5.37
C VAL A 43 14.91 4.78 6.71
N GLU A 44 13.58 4.76 6.79
CA GLU A 44 12.84 5.06 8.01
C GLU A 44 12.57 3.78 8.80
N VAL A 45 12.18 2.72 8.10
CA VAL A 45 11.89 1.41 8.68
C VAL A 45 12.31 0.34 7.68
N ARG A 46 12.89 -0.74 8.18
CA ARG A 46 13.16 -1.93 7.37
C ARG A 46 12.74 -3.15 8.17
N GLU A 47 11.84 -3.95 7.62
CA GLU A 47 11.34 -5.14 8.34
C GLU A 47 10.78 -6.17 7.37
N THR A 48 10.53 -7.35 7.93
CA THR A 48 9.83 -8.43 7.22
C THR A 48 8.37 -8.39 7.62
N VAL A 49 7.49 -8.37 6.63
CA VAL A 49 6.05 -8.45 6.84
C VAL A 49 5.61 -9.85 6.38
N GLU A 50 5.61 -10.79 7.31
CA GLU A 50 5.39 -12.20 7.00
C GLU A 50 4.00 -12.45 6.42
N ASP A 51 3.00 -11.73 6.90
CA ASP A 51 1.62 -11.86 6.41
C ASP A 51 1.52 -11.58 4.91
N GLN A 52 2.40 -10.73 4.40
CA GLN A 52 2.43 -10.36 2.98
C GLN A 52 3.54 -11.08 2.21
N GLY A 53 4.40 -11.81 2.89
CA GLY A 53 5.50 -12.55 2.28
C GLY A 53 6.59 -11.66 1.71
N VAL A 54 6.88 -10.54 2.34
CA VAL A 54 7.84 -9.57 1.82
C VAL A 54 8.82 -9.07 2.88
N GLU A 55 10.00 -8.68 2.42
CA GLU A 55 10.89 -7.82 3.18
C GLU A 55 10.72 -6.41 2.61
N THR A 56 10.57 -5.41 3.48
CA THR A 56 10.30 -4.06 3.04
C THR A 56 11.28 -3.06 3.62
N ALA A 57 11.48 -1.97 2.87
CA ALA A 57 12.17 -0.80 3.36
C ALA A 57 11.29 0.42 3.06
N LEU A 58 10.88 1.12 4.11
CA LEU A 58 10.12 2.35 3.97
C LEU A 58 11.12 3.50 3.95
N LEU A 59 11.15 4.22 2.85
CA LEU A 59 12.08 5.33 2.64
C LEU A 59 11.34 6.66 2.75
N ARG A 60 11.95 7.59 3.47
CA ARG A 60 11.44 8.94 3.52
C ARG A 60 12.03 9.75 2.36
N VAL A 61 11.19 10.45 1.62
CA VAL A 61 11.57 11.35 0.53
C VAL A 61 10.84 12.66 0.76
N GLY A 62 11.50 13.62 1.42
CA GLY A 62 10.82 14.86 1.82
C GLY A 62 9.62 14.57 2.71
N ASP A 63 8.45 15.02 2.30
CA ASP A 63 7.20 14.76 3.03
C ASP A 63 6.54 13.44 2.62
N GLY A 64 7.07 12.78 1.59
CA GLY A 64 6.49 11.55 1.08
C GLY A 64 7.27 10.32 1.48
N ARG A 65 6.77 9.16 1.06
CA ARG A 65 7.42 7.89 1.32
C ARG A 65 7.33 6.96 0.13
N ILE A 66 8.38 6.18 -0.05
CA ILE A 66 8.41 5.08 -1.00
C ILE A 66 8.67 3.82 -0.20
N GLU A 67 7.85 2.80 -0.41
CA GLU A 67 8.08 1.49 0.19
C GLU A 67 8.66 0.57 -0.88
N LEU A 68 9.85 0.04 -0.62
CA LEU A 68 10.46 -0.96 -1.48
C LEU A 68 10.10 -2.33 -0.95
N LEU A 69 9.64 -3.21 -1.85
CA LEU A 69 9.16 -4.55 -1.47
C LEU A 69 9.94 -5.60 -2.24
N ALA A 70 10.63 -6.48 -1.54
CA ALA A 70 11.24 -7.66 -2.12
C ALA A 70 10.50 -8.89 -1.61
N SER A 71 10.18 -9.82 -2.50
CA SER A 71 9.46 -11.02 -2.10
C SER A 71 10.38 -12.00 -1.38
N LEU A 72 9.86 -12.63 -0.32
CA LEU A 72 10.56 -13.69 0.39
C LEU A 72 10.62 -14.98 -0.44
N GLU A 73 9.60 -15.18 -1.28
CA GLU A 73 9.46 -16.38 -2.10
C GLU A 73 8.79 -16.04 -3.43
N ALA A 74 8.93 -16.93 -4.41
CA ALA A 74 8.29 -16.72 -5.71
C ALA A 74 6.75 -16.80 -5.61
N ASP A 75 6.24 -17.61 -4.69
CA ASP A 75 4.80 -17.83 -4.53
C ASP A 75 4.16 -16.88 -3.52
N THR A 76 4.35 -15.59 -3.73
CA THR A 76 3.72 -14.52 -2.95
C THR A 76 3.13 -13.52 -3.92
N PRO A 77 2.21 -12.65 -3.50
CA PRO A 77 1.67 -11.62 -4.39
C PRO A 77 2.75 -10.78 -5.06
N VAL A 78 3.76 -10.33 -4.32
CA VAL A 78 4.86 -9.53 -4.87
C VAL A 78 5.75 -10.40 -5.78
N GLY A 79 6.02 -11.66 -5.37
CA GLY A 79 6.78 -12.59 -6.20
C GLY A 79 6.12 -12.83 -7.54
N LYS A 80 4.81 -13.03 -7.55
CA LYS A 80 4.04 -13.21 -8.79
C LYS A 80 4.04 -11.95 -9.64
N PHE A 81 3.95 -10.79 -9.01
CA PHE A 81 4.04 -9.51 -9.71
C PHE A 81 5.39 -9.37 -10.41
N LEU A 82 6.49 -9.65 -9.69
CA LEU A 82 7.84 -9.57 -10.24
C LEU A 82 8.03 -10.55 -11.41
N ASP A 83 7.49 -11.75 -11.29
CA ASP A 83 7.58 -12.74 -12.34
C ASP A 83 6.81 -12.31 -13.59
N ARG A 84 5.65 -11.70 -13.42
CA ARG A 84 4.77 -11.32 -14.51
C ARG A 84 5.18 -10.02 -15.17
N GLN A 85 5.59 -9.02 -14.39
CA GLN A 85 5.84 -7.67 -14.88
C GLN A 85 7.26 -7.15 -14.68
N GLY A 86 8.05 -7.82 -13.83
CA GLY A 86 9.34 -7.30 -13.41
C GLY A 86 9.20 -6.21 -12.37
N PRO A 87 10.32 -5.58 -11.95
CA PRO A 87 10.29 -4.50 -10.96
C PRO A 87 9.47 -3.32 -11.44
N GLY A 88 8.79 -2.66 -10.51
CA GLY A 88 7.99 -1.48 -10.85
C GLY A 88 7.03 -1.10 -9.74
N VAL A 89 6.22 -0.09 -9.99
CA VAL A 89 5.19 0.36 -9.04
C VAL A 89 4.19 -0.76 -8.83
N HIS A 90 3.98 -1.09 -7.57
CA HIS A 90 3.10 -2.19 -7.17
C HIS A 90 1.77 -1.69 -6.65
N HIS A 91 1.78 -0.65 -5.81
CA HIS A 91 0.55 -0.12 -5.22
C HIS A 91 0.72 1.31 -4.74
N VAL A 92 -0.41 1.95 -4.47
CA VAL A 92 -0.45 3.26 -3.80
C VAL A 92 -1.21 3.08 -2.50
N ALA A 93 -0.65 3.56 -1.40
CA ALA A 93 -1.25 3.42 -0.08
C ALA A 93 -1.79 4.75 0.42
N PHE A 94 -2.99 4.71 0.96
CA PHE A 94 -3.70 5.89 1.48
C PHE A 94 -3.82 5.78 3.00
N GLU A 95 -3.48 6.86 3.68
CA GLU A 95 -3.60 6.92 5.13
C GLU A 95 -5.04 7.22 5.53
N VAL A 96 -5.59 6.41 6.42
CA VAL A 96 -6.95 6.56 6.92
C VAL A 96 -6.95 6.47 8.44
N GLU A 97 -7.98 7.03 9.08
CA GLU A 97 -8.10 6.94 10.53
C GLU A 97 -8.52 5.53 10.97
N ASP A 98 -9.45 4.93 10.25
CA ASP A 98 -10.07 3.65 10.62
C ASP A 98 -10.23 2.79 9.37
N VAL A 99 -9.36 1.79 9.23
CA VAL A 99 -9.36 0.91 8.05
C VAL A 99 -10.69 0.14 7.96
N ALA A 100 -11.17 -0.40 9.08
CA ALA A 100 -12.41 -1.17 9.07
C ALA A 100 -13.60 -0.33 8.59
N ALA A 101 -13.69 0.91 9.06
CA ALA A 101 -14.77 1.82 8.66
C ALA A 101 -14.70 2.15 7.17
N GLU A 102 -13.49 2.35 6.64
CA GLU A 102 -13.32 2.62 5.22
C GLU A 102 -13.68 1.41 4.35
N LEU A 103 -13.35 0.21 4.81
CA LEU A 103 -13.75 -1.01 4.11
C LEU A 103 -15.26 -1.15 4.05
N GLU A 104 -15.96 -0.86 5.16
CA GLU A 104 -17.42 -0.88 5.18
C GLU A 104 -18.02 0.12 4.21
N ARG A 105 -17.49 1.33 4.20
CA ARG A 105 -17.95 2.38 3.29
C ARG A 105 -17.76 1.98 1.83
N LEU A 106 -16.59 1.44 1.50
CA LEU A 106 -16.28 1.01 0.14
C LEU A 106 -17.17 -0.15 -0.29
N ALA A 107 -17.34 -1.14 0.57
CA ALA A 107 -18.20 -2.29 0.28
C ALA A 107 -19.66 -1.86 0.07
N ALA A 108 -20.15 -0.95 0.91
CA ALA A 108 -21.52 -0.43 0.77
C ALA A 108 -21.71 0.34 -0.56
N GLY A 109 -20.65 0.94 -1.07
CA GLY A 109 -20.66 1.62 -2.37
C GLY A 109 -20.45 0.69 -3.55
N GLY A 110 -20.29 -0.62 -3.32
CA GLY A 110 -20.13 -1.61 -4.38
C GLY A 110 -18.69 -1.85 -4.82
N ALA A 111 -17.70 -1.33 -4.09
CA ALA A 111 -16.30 -1.55 -4.44
C ALA A 111 -15.88 -2.99 -4.18
N GLU A 112 -15.11 -3.56 -5.09
CA GLU A 112 -14.54 -4.88 -4.89
C GLU A 112 -13.32 -4.77 -3.99
N LEU A 113 -13.27 -5.59 -2.92
CA LEU A 113 -12.19 -5.58 -1.95
C LEU A 113 -11.38 -6.87 -2.08
N ILE A 114 -10.06 -6.78 -1.82
CA ILE A 114 -9.24 -7.98 -1.61
C ILE A 114 -9.39 -8.40 -0.16
N ASP A 115 -9.23 -7.46 0.77
CA ASP A 115 -9.38 -7.72 2.19
C ASP A 115 -10.71 -7.15 2.67
N GLU A 116 -11.54 -8.01 3.25
CA GLU A 116 -12.79 -7.57 3.86
C GLU A 116 -12.58 -7.07 5.29
N ARG A 117 -11.43 -7.39 5.88
CA ARG A 117 -11.04 -7.00 7.24
C ARG A 117 -9.60 -6.52 7.25
N PRO A 118 -9.25 -5.63 8.19
CA PRO A 118 -7.86 -5.22 8.34
C PRO A 118 -6.96 -6.40 8.69
N ARG A 119 -5.71 -6.31 8.27
CA ARG A 119 -4.67 -7.27 8.63
C ARG A 119 -3.38 -6.53 8.99
N PRO A 120 -2.41 -7.21 9.64
CA PRO A 120 -1.18 -6.54 10.04
C PRO A 120 -0.31 -6.21 8.83
N GLY A 121 0.28 -5.03 8.85
CA GLY A 121 1.22 -4.57 7.86
C GLY A 121 2.47 -4.01 8.51
N LEU A 122 3.12 -3.12 7.79
CA LEU A 122 4.34 -2.47 8.24
C LEU A 122 4.14 -1.79 9.60
N GLU A 123 5.08 -1.98 10.50
CA GLU A 123 5.07 -1.43 11.85
C GLU A 123 3.86 -1.89 12.69
N GLY A 124 3.28 -3.02 12.34
CA GLY A 124 2.10 -3.52 13.03
C GLY A 124 0.84 -2.71 12.78
N ARG A 125 0.85 -1.77 11.85
CA ARG A 125 -0.34 -0.99 11.50
C ARG A 125 -1.37 -1.86 10.82
N GLU A 126 -2.63 -1.54 11.04
CA GLU A 126 -3.70 -2.19 10.29
C GLU A 126 -3.67 -1.72 8.85
N VAL A 127 -3.77 -2.65 7.92
CA VAL A 127 -3.82 -2.36 6.49
C VAL A 127 -4.90 -3.21 5.84
N ALA A 128 -5.30 -2.82 4.64
CA ALA A 128 -6.18 -3.64 3.81
C ALA A 128 -5.98 -3.25 2.35
N PHE A 129 -6.09 -4.23 1.46
CA PHE A 129 -5.96 -3.99 0.03
C PHE A 129 -7.32 -3.94 -0.64
N VAL A 130 -7.46 -3.00 -1.56
CA VAL A 130 -8.66 -2.80 -2.37
C VAL A 130 -8.35 -3.31 -3.78
N HIS A 131 -9.26 -4.10 -4.33
CA HIS A 131 -9.05 -4.73 -5.64
C HIS A 131 -8.86 -3.67 -6.74
N PRO A 132 -7.94 -3.89 -7.70
CA PRO A 132 -7.74 -2.95 -8.81
C PRO A 132 -8.99 -2.62 -9.62
N HIS A 133 -9.99 -3.50 -9.65
CA HIS A 133 -11.25 -3.19 -10.34
C HIS A 133 -11.94 -1.96 -9.74
N ALA A 134 -11.77 -1.73 -8.43
CA ALA A 134 -12.39 -0.58 -7.77
C ALA A 134 -11.72 0.75 -8.11
N THR A 135 -10.50 0.70 -8.65
CA THR A 135 -9.70 1.89 -8.95
C THR A 135 -9.43 2.07 -10.44
N GLY A 136 -9.95 1.16 -11.27
CA GLY A 136 -9.67 1.21 -12.70
C GLY A 136 -8.33 0.63 -13.09
N GLY A 137 -7.72 -0.19 -12.23
CA GLY A 137 -6.50 -0.92 -12.57
C GLY A 137 -5.31 -0.75 -11.62
N VAL A 138 -5.45 0.07 -10.57
CA VAL A 138 -4.35 0.30 -9.62
C VAL A 138 -4.65 -0.41 -8.32
N LEU A 139 -3.71 -1.23 -7.84
CA LEU A 139 -3.82 -1.82 -6.52
C LEU A 139 -3.70 -0.71 -5.46
N ALA A 140 -4.70 -0.58 -4.62
CA ALA A 140 -4.71 0.41 -3.56
C ALA A 140 -4.62 -0.26 -2.20
N GLU A 141 -3.94 0.41 -1.26
CA GLU A 141 -3.82 -0.05 0.11
C GLU A 141 -4.36 1.02 1.03
N LEU A 142 -5.07 0.61 2.07
CA LEU A 142 -5.48 1.49 3.15
C LEU A 142 -4.55 1.21 4.32
N VAL A 143 -4.01 2.24 4.93
CA VAL A 143 -3.05 2.12 6.05
C VAL A 143 -3.57 2.96 7.21
N ALA A 144 -3.67 2.34 8.37
CA ALA A 144 -4.11 3.04 9.56
C ALA A 144 -3.10 4.11 9.96
N ARG A 145 -3.62 5.25 10.38
CA ARG A 145 -2.82 6.35 10.90
C ARG A 145 -2.11 5.90 12.18
N GLY A 146 -0.82 6.12 12.22
CA GLY A 146 0.03 5.73 13.35
C GLY A 146 -0.04 6.63 14.55
#